data_f99b668ece643d48330d5c539c954955
#
_entry.id   f99b668ece643d48330d5c539c954955
#
_cell.length_a   1.000
_cell.length_b   1.000
_cell.length_c   1.000
_cell.angle_alpha   90.00
_cell.angle_beta   90.00
_cell.angle_gamma   90.00
#
_symmetry.space_group_name_H-M   'P 1'
#
loop_
_entity.id
_entity.type
_entity.pdbx_description
1 polymer ?
#
loop_
_entity_poly.entity_id
_entity_poly.type
_entity_poly.pdbx_seq_one_letter_code
_entity_poly.pdbx_strand_id
1 'polypeptide(L)'
;MELFDRNYAEIDNNTFGVLLQLPSKSGFVWDPSLLIKKAHEVDALVSVAIDPLAQVVLRPMGELGVDIAIGSAQRFGVPIALGGPHAAFFATRDEYKRQIPGRIVGSSLDEDGNP
;
A
#
# COMPACT_ATOMS: atom_id res chain seq x y z
N MET A 1 -16.28 19.99 11.54
CA MET A 1 -15.10 19.09 11.61
C MET A 1 -15.66 17.71 11.93
N GLU A 2 -15.99 16.94 10.89
CA GLU A 2 -16.37 15.55 11.12
C GLU A 2 -15.13 14.82 11.62
N LEU A 3 -15.13 14.54 12.91
CA LEU A 3 -14.28 13.49 13.47
C LEU A 3 -14.79 12.19 12.86
N PHE A 4 -14.14 11.76 11.79
CA PHE A 4 -14.34 10.43 11.26
C PHE A 4 -13.92 9.50 12.39
N ASP A 5 -14.89 8.97 13.10
CA ASP A 5 -14.61 7.99 14.14
C ASP A 5 -14.26 6.66 13.46
N ARG A 6 -12.97 6.46 13.28
CA ARG A 6 -12.34 5.37 12.52
C ARG A 6 -12.43 4.02 13.22
N ASN A 7 -13.01 4.02 14.41
CA ASN A 7 -13.30 2.81 15.15
C ASN A 7 -14.60 2.12 14.68
N TYR A 8 -15.34 2.77 13.76
CA TYR A 8 -16.65 2.29 13.30
C TYR A 8 -16.65 1.66 11.90
N ALA A 9 -15.51 1.34 11.32
CA ALA A 9 -15.56 0.40 10.21
C ALA A 9 -16.13 -0.91 10.76
N GLU A 10 -17.34 -1.23 10.38
CA GLU A 10 -17.93 -2.54 10.67
C GLU A 10 -17.17 -3.59 9.86
N ILE A 11 -16.15 -4.15 10.49
CA ILE A 11 -15.40 -5.27 9.93
C ILE A 11 -16.00 -6.52 10.56
N ASP A 12 -16.57 -7.36 9.71
CA ASP A 12 -17.22 -8.62 10.07
C ASP A 12 -16.67 -9.79 9.24
N ASN A 13 -17.18 -10.98 9.48
CA ASN A 13 -16.75 -12.19 8.76
C ASN A 13 -17.09 -12.21 7.25
N ASN A 14 -17.85 -11.23 6.75
CA ASN A 14 -18.13 -11.07 5.32
C ASN A 14 -17.15 -10.08 4.66
N THR A 15 -16.31 -9.43 5.47
CA THR A 15 -15.31 -8.49 4.99
C THR A 15 -14.12 -9.25 4.44
N PHE A 16 -13.85 -9.16 3.14
CA PHE A 16 -12.69 -9.81 2.50
C PHE A 16 -11.47 -8.88 2.38
N GLY A 17 -11.68 -7.56 2.51
CA GLY A 17 -10.58 -6.61 2.40
C GLY A 17 -10.97 -5.21 2.82
N VAL A 18 -9.97 -4.44 3.23
CA VAL A 18 -10.06 -3.05 3.66
C VAL A 18 -9.11 -2.21 2.84
N LEU A 19 -9.59 -1.09 2.30
CA LEU A 19 -8.77 -0.12 1.59
C LEU A 19 -8.66 1.17 2.42
N LEU A 20 -7.45 1.56 2.72
CA LEU A 20 -7.12 2.77 3.46
C LEU A 20 -6.34 3.76 2.59
N GLN A 21 -6.35 5.02 2.98
CA GLN A 21 -5.46 6.03 2.44
C GLN A 21 -4.75 6.79 3.57
N LEU A 22 -3.43 6.89 3.48
CA LEU A 22 -2.59 7.61 4.43
C LEU A 22 -1.50 8.42 3.71
N PRO A 23 -1.42 9.74 3.95
CA PRO A 23 -2.42 10.57 4.64
C PRO A 23 -3.80 10.55 3.96
N SER A 24 -4.86 10.86 4.70
CA SER A 24 -6.21 10.98 4.13
C SER A 24 -6.31 12.16 3.13
N LYS A 25 -7.41 12.25 2.39
CA LYS A 25 -7.68 13.37 1.45
C LYS A 25 -7.62 14.76 2.10
N SER A 26 -7.84 14.85 3.42
CA SER A 26 -7.75 16.09 4.20
C SER A 26 -6.36 16.31 4.82
N GLY A 27 -5.37 15.47 4.50
CA GLY A 27 -4.03 15.50 5.07
C GLY A 27 -3.94 14.94 6.48
N PHE A 28 -5.01 14.36 7.01
CA PHE A 28 -5.00 13.81 8.35
C PHE A 28 -4.23 12.48 8.39
N VAL A 29 -3.37 12.36 9.41
CA VAL A 29 -2.56 11.17 9.69
C VAL A 29 -3.04 10.52 10.99
N TRP A 30 -3.12 9.21 11.00
CA TRP A 30 -3.57 8.42 12.14
C TRP A 30 -2.88 7.05 12.16
N ASP A 31 -2.91 6.38 13.30
CA ASP A 31 -2.37 5.03 13.44
C ASP A 31 -3.43 3.99 13.04
N PRO A 32 -3.23 3.24 11.96
CA PRO A 32 -4.18 2.23 11.49
C PRO A 32 -4.06 0.87 12.21
N SER A 33 -3.15 0.72 13.17
CA SER A 33 -2.79 -0.57 13.77
C SER A 33 -3.99 -1.36 14.31
N LEU A 34 -4.92 -0.69 14.98
CA LEU A 34 -6.11 -1.34 15.53
C LEU A 34 -7.06 -1.84 14.44
N LEU A 35 -7.20 -1.09 13.35
CA LEU A 35 -8.04 -1.47 12.24
C LEU A 35 -7.42 -2.63 11.46
N ILE A 36 -6.12 -2.59 11.24
CA ILE A 36 -5.37 -3.69 10.60
C ILE A 36 -5.55 -4.98 11.40
N LYS A 37 -5.40 -4.90 12.73
CA LYS A 37 -5.59 -6.06 13.59
C LYS A 37 -7.01 -6.63 13.48
N LYS A 38 -8.04 -5.79 13.54
CA LYS A 38 -9.44 -6.22 13.39
C LYS A 38 -9.71 -6.86 12.04
N ALA A 39 -9.14 -6.32 10.95
CA ALA A 39 -9.30 -6.90 9.63
C ALA A 39 -8.68 -8.30 9.57
N HIS A 40 -7.49 -8.48 10.11
CA HIS A 40 -6.83 -9.78 10.14
C HIS A 40 -7.53 -10.80 11.07
N GLU A 41 -8.25 -10.36 12.10
CA GLU A 41 -9.04 -11.26 12.95
C GLU A 41 -10.19 -11.97 12.20
N VAL A 42 -10.60 -11.42 11.04
CA VAL A 42 -11.61 -11.99 10.14
C VAL A 42 -11.02 -12.43 8.78
N ASP A 43 -9.71 -12.60 8.69
CA ASP A 43 -8.96 -12.98 7.48
C ASP A 43 -9.13 -11.97 6.31
N ALA A 44 -9.47 -10.72 6.59
CA ALA A 44 -9.58 -9.67 5.58
C ALA A 44 -8.21 -9.07 5.27
N LEU A 45 -7.87 -8.89 3.98
CA LEU A 45 -6.64 -8.25 3.54
C LEU A 45 -6.71 -6.73 3.72
N VAL A 46 -5.61 -6.12 4.12
CA VAL A 46 -5.51 -4.67 4.25
C VAL A 46 -4.62 -4.09 3.17
N SER A 47 -5.23 -3.25 2.33
CA SER A 47 -4.55 -2.47 1.30
C SER A 47 -4.48 -1.02 1.71
N VAL A 48 -3.36 -0.34 1.46
CA VAL A 48 -3.20 1.07 1.77
C VAL A 48 -2.63 1.85 0.59
N ALA A 49 -3.30 2.94 0.25
CA ALA A 49 -2.76 3.96 -0.65
C ALA A 49 -1.91 4.93 0.19
N ILE A 50 -0.62 5.03 -0.12
CA ILE A 50 0.34 5.80 0.67
C ILE A 50 1.06 6.86 -0.17
N ASP A 51 1.41 7.96 0.51
CA ASP A 51 2.42 8.89 0.00
C ASP A 51 3.81 8.41 0.45
N PRO A 52 4.74 8.08 -0.47
CA PRO A 52 6.06 7.57 -0.11
C PRO A 52 6.89 8.57 0.70
N LEU A 53 6.69 9.88 0.56
CA LEU A 53 7.38 10.87 1.40
C LEU A 53 6.85 10.84 2.84
N ALA A 54 5.57 10.58 3.04
CA ALA A 54 5.03 10.42 4.39
C ALA A 54 5.64 9.22 5.12
N GLN A 55 6.07 8.19 4.39
CA GLN A 55 6.70 7.00 4.98
C GLN A 55 8.10 7.27 5.55
N VAL A 56 8.72 8.41 5.22
CA VAL A 56 10.02 8.82 5.82
C VAL A 56 9.84 9.22 7.29
N VAL A 57 8.69 9.73 7.65
CA VAL A 57 8.39 10.25 9.00
C VAL A 57 7.35 9.42 9.77
N LEU A 58 6.65 8.53 9.07
CA LEU A 58 5.67 7.61 9.65
C LEU A 58 6.26 6.22 9.79
N ARG A 59 5.67 5.40 10.67
CA ARG A 59 6.00 3.98 10.71
C ARG A 59 5.71 3.33 9.37
N PRO A 60 6.64 2.55 8.81
CA PRO A 60 6.42 1.84 7.56
C PRO A 60 5.17 0.95 7.62
N MET A 61 4.34 1.00 6.58
CA MET A 61 3.08 0.24 6.56
C MET A 61 3.29 -1.27 6.65
N GLY A 62 4.41 -1.78 6.11
CA GLY A 62 4.77 -3.19 6.25
C GLY A 62 5.01 -3.62 7.70
N GLU A 63 5.62 -2.75 8.53
CA GLU A 63 5.82 -3.00 9.96
C GLU A 63 4.51 -2.95 10.76
N LEU A 64 3.52 -2.22 10.25
CA LEU A 64 2.17 -2.19 10.82
C LEU A 64 1.33 -3.41 10.43
N GLY A 65 1.84 -4.24 9.51
CA GLY A 65 1.17 -5.46 9.08
C GLY A 65 0.26 -5.30 7.87
N VAL A 66 0.35 -4.18 7.13
CA VAL A 66 -0.38 -4.01 5.87
C VAL A 66 0.04 -5.08 4.85
N ASP A 67 -0.93 -5.62 4.12
CA ASP A 67 -0.70 -6.69 3.14
C ASP A 67 -0.29 -6.14 1.78
N ILE A 68 -0.88 -5.01 1.39
CA ILE A 68 -0.65 -4.37 0.09
C ILE A 68 -0.48 -2.87 0.29
N ALA A 69 0.60 -2.31 -0.24
CA ALA A 69 0.83 -0.86 -0.29
C ALA A 69 0.95 -0.40 -1.75
N ILE A 70 0.19 0.62 -2.10
CA ILE A 70 0.17 1.22 -3.43
C ILE A 70 0.39 2.72 -3.34
N GLY A 71 0.93 3.30 -4.39
CA GLY A 71 1.09 4.76 -4.43
C GLY A 71 1.78 5.24 -5.69
N SER A 72 2.06 6.53 -5.72
CA SER A 72 2.77 7.18 -6.81
C SER A 72 4.16 7.62 -6.35
N ALA A 73 5.18 7.30 -7.11
CA ALA A 73 6.55 7.74 -6.90
C ALA A 73 6.84 9.12 -7.54
N GLN A 74 5.83 9.80 -8.13
CA GLN A 74 6.00 11.12 -8.70
C GLN A 74 6.52 12.15 -7.69
N ARG A 75 6.23 11.95 -6.40
CA ARG A 75 6.75 12.78 -5.29
C ARG A 75 8.27 12.78 -5.20
N PHE A 76 8.95 11.80 -5.76
CA PHE A 76 10.42 11.73 -5.82
C PHE A 76 11.03 12.52 -6.99
N GLY A 77 10.25 13.33 -7.69
CA GLY A 77 10.75 14.23 -8.72
C GLY A 77 10.49 13.76 -10.15
N VAL A 78 9.55 12.86 -10.38
CA VAL A 78 9.14 12.49 -11.75
C VAL A 78 8.32 13.63 -12.35
N PRO A 79 8.82 14.33 -13.43
CA PRO A 79 8.15 15.50 -13.98
C PRO A 79 6.85 15.13 -14.69
N ILE A 80 5.88 16.04 -14.68
CA ILE A 80 4.59 15.87 -15.37
C ILE A 80 4.71 16.07 -16.88
N ALA A 81 5.83 16.52 -17.41
CA ALA A 81 6.09 16.93 -18.79
C ALA A 81 5.15 16.32 -19.84
N LEU A 82 4.44 17.16 -20.62
CA LEU A 82 3.57 16.79 -21.75
C LEU A 82 2.58 15.64 -21.49
N GLY A 83 1.97 15.60 -20.31
CA GLY A 83 1.06 14.52 -19.90
C GLY A 83 1.70 13.48 -18.99
N GLY A 84 2.99 13.54 -18.82
CA GLY A 84 3.83 12.93 -17.81
C GLY A 84 3.91 11.40 -17.76
N PRO A 85 5.09 10.86 -17.50
CA PRO A 85 5.18 9.48 -17.06
C PRO A 85 4.57 9.34 -15.65
N HIS A 86 3.78 8.31 -15.45
CA HIS A 86 3.29 7.94 -14.13
C HIS A 86 4.15 6.82 -13.57
N ALA A 87 4.85 7.11 -12.47
CA ALA A 87 5.61 6.13 -11.74
C ALA A 87 4.81 5.67 -10.53
N ALA A 88 4.04 4.61 -10.69
CA ALA A 88 3.34 3.95 -9.60
C ALA A 88 4.21 2.86 -8.97
N PHE A 89 3.94 2.55 -7.71
CA PHE A 89 4.50 1.37 -7.06
C PHE A 89 3.38 0.51 -6.47
N PHE A 90 3.69 -0.76 -6.41
CA PHE A 90 2.88 -1.78 -5.76
C PHE A 90 3.83 -2.64 -4.93
N ALA A 91 3.58 -2.72 -3.65
CA ALA A 91 4.34 -3.56 -2.73
C ALA A 91 3.40 -4.50 -1.99
N THR A 92 3.82 -5.73 -1.81
CA THR A 92 3.05 -6.74 -1.08
C THR A 92 3.98 -7.70 -0.37
N ARG A 93 3.43 -8.53 0.51
CA ARG A 93 4.17 -9.61 1.17
C ARG A 93 4.60 -10.67 0.16
N ASP A 94 5.69 -11.34 0.45
CA ASP A 94 6.26 -12.36 -0.45
C ASP A 94 5.28 -13.51 -0.76
N GLU A 95 4.41 -13.84 0.18
CA GLU A 95 3.37 -14.86 0.01
C GLU A 95 2.37 -14.55 -1.11
N TYR A 96 2.13 -13.27 -1.40
CA TYR A 96 1.19 -12.83 -2.45
C TYR A 96 1.85 -12.56 -3.80
N LYS A 97 3.18 -12.68 -3.93
CA LYS A 97 3.91 -12.33 -5.15
C LYS A 97 3.42 -13.03 -6.42
N ARG A 98 2.89 -14.24 -6.30
CA ARG A 98 2.34 -15.01 -7.43
C ARG A 98 0.91 -14.60 -7.81
N GLN A 99 0.26 -13.80 -6.96
CA GLN A 99 -1.12 -13.34 -7.14
C GLN A 99 -1.17 -11.88 -7.63
N ILE A 100 -0.01 -11.22 -7.74
CA ILE A 100 0.09 -9.84 -8.23
C ILE A 100 -0.48 -9.76 -9.65
N PRO A 101 -1.37 -8.80 -9.94
CA PRO A 101 -1.86 -8.58 -11.29
C PRO A 101 -0.72 -8.08 -12.19
N GLY A 102 -0.61 -8.63 -13.40
CA GLY A 102 0.43 -8.27 -14.36
C GLY A 102 1.60 -9.26 -14.42
N ARG A 103 2.68 -8.81 -15.04
CA ARG A 103 3.91 -9.59 -15.19
C ARG A 103 5.03 -8.99 -14.35
N ILE A 104 5.72 -9.83 -13.62
CA ILE A 104 6.99 -9.44 -12.99
C ILE A 104 8.09 -9.67 -14.01
N VAL A 105 8.84 -8.62 -14.34
CA VAL A 105 10.01 -8.69 -15.20
C VAL A 105 11.23 -8.70 -14.30
N GLY A 106 12.04 -9.73 -14.42
CA GLY A 106 13.32 -9.85 -13.72
C GLY A 106 14.46 -10.02 -14.72
N SER A 107 15.67 -9.73 -14.32
CA SER A 107 16.85 -10.13 -15.07
C SER A 107 17.11 -11.62 -14.80
N SER A 108 17.34 -12.40 -15.86
CA SER A 108 17.86 -13.75 -15.75
C SER A 108 19.32 -13.75 -16.28
N LEU A 109 20.11 -14.66 -15.80
CA LEU A 109 21.45 -14.88 -16.33
C LEU A 109 21.39 -16.00 -17.38
N ASP A 110 22.19 -15.87 -18.44
CA ASP A 110 22.44 -16.94 -19.39
C ASP A 110 23.39 -18.03 -18.80
N GLU A 111 23.71 -19.05 -19.56
CA GLU A 111 24.62 -20.13 -19.13
C GLU A 111 26.05 -19.61 -18.84
N ASP A 112 26.42 -18.46 -19.43
CA ASP A 112 27.72 -17.80 -19.24
C ASP A 112 27.71 -16.76 -18.09
N GLY A 113 26.56 -16.58 -17.44
CA GLY A 113 26.37 -15.65 -16.30
C GLY A 113 26.15 -14.20 -16.71
N ASN A 114 25.81 -13.89 -17.96
CA ASN A 114 25.47 -12.56 -18.42
C ASN A 114 23.96 -12.29 -18.25
N PRO A 115 23.55 -11.03 -17.86
CA PRO A 115 22.17 -10.62 -17.74
C PRO A 115 21.44 -10.49 -19.07
#